data_07789ece92b2fe2e66929e84b9c342f3
#
_entry.id   07789ece92b2fe2e66929e84b9c342f3
#
_cell.length_a   1.000
_cell.length_b   1.000
_cell.length_c   1.000
_cell.angle_alpha   90.00
_cell.angle_beta   90.00
_cell.angle_gamma   90.00
#
_symmetry.space_group_name_H-M   'P 1'
#
loop_
_entity.id
_entity.type
_entity.pdbx_description
1 polymer ?
#
loop_
_entity_poly.entity_id
_entity_poly.type
_entity_poly.pdbx_seq_one_letter_code
_entity_poly.pdbx_strand_id
1 'polypeptide(L)'
;MPVEPDASERATAGNPKDLPKEQAAVAFWLSKKYKVAPEPLSVLVAEAYDIGTRTKLDPTLILAIMAIESNFNPFAQSAVGAQGLMQVMTRVHTEKYQNFGGHFAAFDPVSNLRVGVKVLQECIARAGSIEGGLRYYVGAANLPDDGGYTAKVMAEHSRLRQVANGRSVPVNAPVMLSTQAPAATPAQAVPAASRNAGERPS
;
A
#
# COMPACT_ATOMS: atom_id res chain seq x y z
N MET A 1 -14.51 -14.31 20.03
CA MET A 1 -13.67 -13.50 19.13
C MET A 1 -12.39 -14.28 18.89
N PRO A 2 -12.04 -14.71 17.68
CA PRO A 2 -10.74 -15.31 17.44
C PRO A 2 -9.68 -14.25 17.68
N VAL A 3 -8.77 -14.51 18.60
CA VAL A 3 -7.58 -13.68 18.82
C VAL A 3 -6.70 -13.86 17.59
N GLU A 4 -6.46 -12.78 16.85
CA GLU A 4 -5.48 -12.79 15.76
C GLU A 4 -4.11 -13.15 16.35
N PRO A 5 -3.32 -14.05 15.72
CA PRO A 5 -1.97 -14.38 16.21
C PRO A 5 -1.09 -13.12 16.30
N ASP A 6 -0.23 -13.08 17.32
CA ASP A 6 0.64 -11.95 17.63
C ASP A 6 1.48 -11.55 16.41
N ALA A 7 1.73 -10.25 16.26
CA ALA A 7 2.54 -9.68 15.18
C ALA A 7 3.95 -10.31 15.09
N SER A 8 4.50 -10.71 16.24
CA SER A 8 5.80 -11.39 16.32
C SER A 8 5.80 -12.81 15.73
N GLU A 9 4.68 -13.53 15.81
CA GLU A 9 4.54 -14.86 15.16
C GLU A 9 4.35 -14.74 13.64
N ARG A 10 3.78 -13.63 13.17
CA ARG A 10 3.61 -13.34 11.74
C ARG A 10 4.85 -12.76 11.07
N ALA A 11 5.76 -12.19 11.87
CA ALA A 11 7.06 -11.72 11.40
C ALA A 11 8.09 -12.84 11.26
N THR A 12 7.75 -14.08 11.59
CA THR A 12 8.60 -15.23 11.30
C THR A 12 8.76 -15.33 9.78
N ALA A 13 9.99 -15.16 9.35
CA ALA A 13 10.42 -15.15 7.97
C ALA A 13 9.81 -16.30 7.19
N GLY A 14 8.87 -15.99 6.30
CA GLY A 14 8.30 -16.96 5.39
C GLY A 14 9.42 -17.56 4.54
N ASN A 15 9.44 -18.88 4.40
CA ASN A 15 10.42 -19.49 3.51
C ASN A 15 10.02 -19.21 2.05
N PRO A 16 10.85 -18.50 1.26
CA PRO A 16 10.55 -18.22 -0.15
C PRO A 16 10.25 -19.47 -1.00
N LYS A 17 10.76 -20.63 -0.56
CA LYS A 17 10.57 -21.92 -1.25
C LYS A 17 9.17 -22.51 -1.06
N ASP A 18 8.45 -22.06 -0.06
CA ASP A 18 7.08 -22.54 0.24
C ASP A 18 6.02 -21.78 -0.56
N LEU A 19 6.41 -20.69 -1.23
CA LEU A 19 5.51 -19.90 -2.06
C LEU A 19 5.15 -20.62 -3.38
N PRO A 20 3.92 -20.45 -3.88
CA PRO A 20 3.59 -20.80 -5.27
C PRO A 20 4.56 -20.14 -6.25
N LYS A 21 4.83 -20.82 -7.37
CA LYS A 21 5.84 -20.41 -8.36
C LYS A 21 5.72 -18.93 -8.78
N GLU A 22 4.52 -18.47 -9.01
CA GLU A 22 4.23 -17.08 -9.37
C GLU A 22 4.66 -16.11 -8.26
N GLN A 23 4.25 -16.39 -7.03
CA GLN A 23 4.57 -15.58 -5.86
C GLN A 23 6.08 -15.58 -5.55
N ALA A 24 6.72 -16.74 -5.68
CA ALA A 24 8.16 -16.87 -5.50
C ALA A 24 8.94 -16.03 -6.53
N ALA A 25 8.51 -16.02 -7.78
CA ALA A 25 9.11 -15.18 -8.82
C ALA A 25 8.98 -13.69 -8.51
N VAL A 26 7.81 -13.24 -8.05
CA VAL A 26 7.56 -11.85 -7.63
C VAL A 26 8.43 -11.50 -6.44
N ALA A 27 8.47 -12.32 -5.39
CA ALA A 27 9.28 -12.06 -4.20
C ALA A 27 10.77 -11.97 -4.54
N PHE A 28 11.27 -12.87 -5.38
CA PHE A 28 12.67 -12.84 -5.83
C PHE A 28 12.98 -11.57 -6.62
N TRP A 29 12.13 -11.18 -7.55
CA TRP A 29 12.34 -9.99 -8.37
C TRP A 29 12.35 -8.71 -7.50
N LEU A 30 11.39 -8.59 -6.57
CA LEU A 30 11.33 -7.49 -5.61
C LEU A 30 12.57 -7.43 -4.72
N SER A 31 13.03 -8.57 -4.21
CA SER A 31 14.26 -8.67 -3.41
C SER A 31 15.47 -8.12 -4.17
N LYS A 32 15.62 -8.47 -5.43
CA LYS A 32 16.71 -7.99 -6.28
C LYS A 32 16.63 -6.49 -6.55
N LYS A 33 15.42 -5.99 -6.83
CA LYS A 33 15.21 -4.59 -7.20
C LYS A 33 15.34 -3.65 -6.01
N TYR A 34 14.70 -3.98 -4.89
CA TYR A 34 14.62 -3.10 -3.73
C TYR A 34 15.67 -3.40 -2.65
N LYS A 35 16.51 -4.42 -2.86
CA LYS A 35 17.58 -4.81 -1.93
C LYS A 35 17.06 -5.18 -0.53
N VAL A 36 15.92 -5.81 -0.50
CA VAL A 36 15.29 -6.34 0.72
C VAL A 36 15.49 -7.85 0.76
N ALA A 37 15.69 -8.41 1.96
CA ALA A 37 15.82 -9.86 2.12
C ALA A 37 14.57 -10.60 1.57
N PRO A 38 14.75 -11.77 0.93
CA PRO A 38 13.63 -12.48 0.31
C PRO A 38 12.61 -13.02 1.32
N GLU A 39 13.05 -13.35 2.54
CA GLU A 39 12.19 -13.92 3.57
C GLU A 39 11.06 -12.97 3.99
N PRO A 40 11.32 -11.73 4.48
CA PRO A 40 10.25 -10.80 4.81
C PRO A 40 9.40 -10.42 3.60
N LEU A 41 9.99 -10.35 2.39
CA LEU A 41 9.21 -10.11 1.18
C LEU A 41 8.26 -11.26 0.86
N SER A 42 8.66 -12.50 1.14
CA SER A 42 7.81 -13.67 0.92
C SER A 42 6.54 -13.60 1.77
N VAL A 43 6.63 -13.15 3.01
CA VAL A 43 5.46 -12.91 3.88
C VAL A 43 4.54 -11.86 3.27
N LEU A 44 5.10 -10.73 2.83
CA LEU A 44 4.31 -9.65 2.25
C LEU A 44 3.66 -10.03 0.92
N VAL A 45 4.36 -10.78 0.09
CA VAL A 45 3.81 -11.29 -1.18
C VAL A 45 2.66 -12.26 -0.89
N ALA A 46 2.85 -13.24 0.00
CA ALA A 46 1.78 -14.17 0.37
C ALA A 46 0.55 -13.43 0.90
N GLU A 47 0.74 -12.47 1.79
CA GLU A 47 -0.35 -11.67 2.35
C GLU A 47 -1.06 -10.81 1.28
N ALA A 48 -0.30 -10.20 0.36
CA ALA A 48 -0.89 -9.43 -0.74
C ALA A 48 -1.77 -10.29 -1.66
N TYR A 49 -1.34 -11.53 -1.95
CA TYR A 49 -2.14 -12.47 -2.75
C TYR A 49 -3.39 -12.95 -2.01
N ASP A 50 -3.28 -13.22 -0.70
CA ASP A 50 -4.44 -13.60 0.12
C ASP A 50 -5.46 -12.46 0.21
N ILE A 51 -5.00 -11.24 0.49
CA ILE A 51 -5.87 -10.05 0.51
C ILE A 51 -6.46 -9.80 -0.88
N GLY A 52 -5.66 -9.90 -1.94
CA GLY A 52 -6.10 -9.71 -3.32
C GLY A 52 -7.27 -10.62 -3.68
N THR A 53 -7.21 -11.89 -3.27
CA THR A 53 -8.31 -12.86 -3.44
C THR A 53 -9.58 -12.41 -2.73
N ARG A 54 -9.48 -11.94 -1.50
CA ARG A 54 -10.62 -11.50 -0.69
C ARG A 54 -11.23 -10.17 -1.15
N THR A 55 -10.39 -9.26 -1.61
CA THR A 55 -10.80 -7.88 -1.98
C THR A 55 -11.04 -7.70 -3.47
N LYS A 56 -10.68 -8.69 -4.29
CA LYS A 56 -10.68 -8.65 -5.77
C LYS A 56 -9.78 -7.55 -6.33
N LEU A 57 -8.78 -7.12 -5.57
CA LEU A 57 -7.70 -6.28 -6.05
C LEU A 57 -6.56 -7.15 -6.59
N ASP A 58 -5.92 -6.69 -7.65
CA ASP A 58 -4.72 -7.37 -8.17
C ASP A 58 -3.59 -7.31 -7.12
N PRO A 59 -3.06 -8.43 -6.62
CA PRO A 59 -2.00 -8.43 -5.63
C PRO A 59 -0.74 -7.70 -6.10
N THR A 60 -0.46 -7.69 -7.39
CA THR A 60 0.68 -6.96 -7.95
C THR A 60 0.46 -5.44 -7.93
N LEU A 61 -0.78 -4.96 -7.92
CA LEU A 61 -1.09 -3.55 -7.67
C LEU A 61 -0.78 -3.17 -6.21
N ILE A 62 -1.17 -4.01 -5.25
CA ILE A 62 -0.89 -3.79 -3.83
C ILE A 62 0.62 -3.70 -3.60
N LEU A 63 1.38 -4.65 -4.16
CA LEU A 63 2.84 -4.67 -4.09
C LEU A 63 3.49 -3.46 -4.78
N ALA A 64 2.94 -3.00 -5.91
CA ALA A 64 3.42 -1.80 -6.59
C ALA A 64 3.24 -0.54 -5.74
N ILE A 65 2.13 -0.40 -5.02
CA ILE A 65 1.90 0.71 -4.09
C ILE A 65 2.96 0.67 -2.97
N MET A 66 3.17 -0.48 -2.31
CA MET A 66 4.22 -0.60 -1.28
C MET A 66 5.61 -0.22 -1.81
N ALA A 67 5.91 -0.61 -3.05
CA ALA A 67 7.17 -0.27 -3.70
C ALA A 67 7.35 1.25 -3.85
N ILE A 68 6.32 1.95 -4.28
CA ILE A 68 6.38 3.41 -4.52
C ILE A 68 6.30 4.20 -3.21
N GLU A 69 5.53 3.73 -2.22
CA GLU A 69 5.35 4.41 -0.94
C GLU A 69 6.57 4.33 -0.03
N SER A 70 7.19 3.16 0.06
CA SER A 70 8.20 2.90 1.09
C SER A 70 9.45 2.17 0.61
N ASN A 71 9.52 1.73 -0.64
CA ASN A 71 10.52 0.77 -1.11
C ASN A 71 10.60 -0.49 -0.21
N PHE A 72 9.45 -0.93 0.32
CA PHE A 72 9.34 -2.01 1.30
C PHE A 72 10.02 -1.74 2.65
N ASN A 73 10.22 -0.48 3.04
CA ASN A 73 10.69 -0.13 4.38
C ASN A 73 9.50 -0.02 5.35
N PRO A 74 9.36 -0.95 6.33
CA PRO A 74 8.23 -0.93 7.26
C PRO A 74 8.30 0.23 8.26
N PHE A 75 9.46 0.86 8.41
CA PHE A 75 9.67 2.00 9.31
C PHE A 75 9.64 3.35 8.60
N ALA A 76 9.22 3.38 7.33
CA ALA A 76 9.11 4.61 6.58
C ALA A 76 8.13 5.58 7.25
N GLN A 77 8.52 6.85 7.36
CA GLN A 77 7.69 7.94 7.88
C GLN A 77 7.84 9.16 6.99
N SER A 78 6.73 9.81 6.69
CA SER A 78 6.75 11.08 5.98
C SER A 78 6.66 12.27 6.97
N ALA A 79 7.08 13.45 6.51
CA ALA A 79 7.00 14.68 7.30
C ALA A 79 5.56 15.05 7.71
N VAL A 80 4.56 14.56 6.99
CA VAL A 80 3.13 14.81 7.24
C VAL A 80 2.45 13.71 8.07
N GLY A 81 3.21 12.70 8.51
CA GLY A 81 2.74 11.65 9.42
C GLY A 81 2.16 10.40 8.76
N ALA A 82 2.46 10.17 7.49
CA ALA A 82 2.21 8.88 6.87
C ALA A 82 3.25 7.86 7.35
N GLN A 83 2.85 6.61 7.61
CA GLN A 83 3.67 5.61 8.28
C GLN A 83 3.57 4.23 7.64
N GLY A 84 4.68 3.50 7.68
CA GLY A 84 4.77 2.09 7.30
C GLY A 84 4.83 1.82 5.80
N LEU A 85 4.66 0.56 5.44
CA LEU A 85 4.82 0.06 4.07
C LEU A 85 3.94 0.75 3.03
N MET A 86 2.70 1.06 3.39
CA MET A 86 1.72 1.69 2.51
C MET A 86 1.51 3.18 2.83
N GLN A 87 2.38 3.79 3.65
CA GLN A 87 2.33 5.20 4.03
C GLN A 87 0.93 5.67 4.43
N VAL A 88 0.31 4.93 5.34
CA VAL A 88 -1.03 5.24 5.84
C VAL A 88 -0.97 6.42 6.82
N MET A 89 -1.87 7.37 6.68
CA MET A 89 -2.06 8.47 7.64
C MET A 89 -2.68 7.95 8.95
N THR A 90 -1.84 7.52 9.88
CA THR A 90 -2.27 6.82 11.10
C THR A 90 -3.24 7.63 11.94
N ARG A 91 -3.05 8.96 12.01
CA ARG A 91 -3.96 9.86 12.75
C ARG A 91 -5.36 9.93 12.16
N VAL A 92 -5.47 9.81 10.83
CA VAL A 92 -6.76 9.85 10.10
C VAL A 92 -7.47 8.50 10.19
N HIS A 93 -6.72 7.40 10.25
CA HIS A 93 -7.25 6.03 10.21
C HIS A 93 -7.03 5.26 11.50
N THR A 94 -7.01 5.98 12.65
CA THR A 94 -6.78 5.37 13.98
C THR A 94 -7.76 4.24 14.26
N GLU A 95 -9.03 4.39 13.87
CA GLU A 95 -10.06 3.37 14.05
C GLU A 95 -9.75 2.05 13.32
N LYS A 96 -9.08 2.13 12.16
CA LYS A 96 -8.71 0.95 11.37
C LYS A 96 -7.59 0.14 12.03
N TYR A 97 -6.76 0.80 12.85
CA TYR A 97 -5.68 0.15 13.58
C TYR A 97 -6.11 -0.44 14.94
N GLN A 98 -7.29 -0.09 15.46
CA GLN A 98 -7.76 -0.59 16.76
C GLN A 98 -7.80 -2.12 16.81
N ASN A 99 -8.19 -2.78 15.72
CA ASN A 99 -8.25 -4.24 15.62
C ASN A 99 -6.87 -4.92 15.54
N PHE A 100 -5.79 -4.15 15.41
CA PHE A 100 -4.42 -4.63 15.20
C PHE A 100 -3.46 -4.22 16.34
N GLY A 101 -3.97 -3.74 17.48
CA GLY A 101 -3.12 -3.31 18.60
C GLY A 101 -2.86 -1.81 18.66
N GLY A 102 -3.63 -1.01 17.92
CA GLY A 102 -3.60 0.45 17.98
C GLY A 102 -2.51 1.11 17.15
N HIS A 103 -2.08 2.29 17.57
CA HIS A 103 -1.21 3.18 16.80
C HIS A 103 0.15 2.55 16.41
N PHE A 104 0.73 1.72 17.27
CA PHE A 104 2.02 1.07 17.01
C PHE A 104 1.94 0.01 15.91
N ALA A 105 0.75 -0.53 15.63
CA ALA A 105 0.53 -1.47 14.53
C ALA A 105 0.78 -0.85 13.13
N ALA A 106 0.94 0.48 13.03
CA ALA A 106 1.32 1.13 11.79
C ALA A 106 2.72 0.69 11.28
N PHE A 107 3.59 0.24 12.17
CA PHE A 107 4.92 -0.28 11.83
C PHE A 107 4.98 -1.80 11.76
N ASP A 108 3.89 -2.49 12.11
CA ASP A 108 3.76 -3.91 11.80
C ASP A 108 3.44 -4.10 10.32
N PRO A 109 4.31 -4.81 9.57
CA PRO A 109 4.21 -4.89 8.12
C PRO A 109 2.86 -5.40 7.62
N VAL A 110 2.34 -6.46 8.25
CA VAL A 110 1.07 -7.08 7.83
C VAL A 110 -0.12 -6.21 8.20
N SER A 111 -0.12 -5.64 9.39
CA SER A 111 -1.20 -4.74 9.83
C SER A 111 -1.27 -3.49 8.97
N ASN A 112 -0.12 -2.89 8.66
CA ASN A 112 -0.04 -1.71 7.78
C ASN A 112 -0.55 -2.03 6.37
N LEU A 113 -0.16 -3.18 5.81
CA LEU A 113 -0.64 -3.65 4.52
C LEU A 113 -2.18 -3.82 4.53
N ARG A 114 -2.73 -4.49 5.55
CA ARG A 114 -4.19 -4.72 5.67
C ARG A 114 -4.97 -3.41 5.78
N VAL A 115 -4.48 -2.48 6.59
CA VAL A 115 -5.12 -1.16 6.73
C VAL A 115 -4.98 -0.35 5.45
N GLY A 116 -3.80 -0.32 4.83
CA GLY A 116 -3.56 0.39 3.57
C GLY A 116 -4.46 -0.10 2.44
N VAL A 117 -4.70 -1.41 2.35
CA VAL A 117 -5.64 -1.97 1.35
C VAL A 117 -7.08 -1.52 1.61
N LYS A 118 -7.53 -1.45 2.87
CA LYS A 118 -8.86 -0.91 3.20
C LYS A 118 -9.00 0.54 2.75
N VAL A 119 -7.98 1.37 3.03
CA VAL A 119 -7.96 2.77 2.57
C VAL A 119 -8.00 2.86 1.05
N LEU A 120 -7.21 2.03 0.36
CA LEU A 120 -7.20 1.96 -1.10
C LEU A 120 -8.58 1.59 -1.67
N GLN A 121 -9.25 0.59 -1.08
CA GLN A 121 -10.60 0.20 -1.49
C GLN A 121 -11.61 1.36 -1.35
N GLU A 122 -11.57 2.09 -0.24
CA GLU A 122 -12.40 3.27 -0.03
C GLU A 122 -12.13 4.36 -1.09
N CYS A 123 -10.85 4.58 -1.42
CA CYS A 123 -10.45 5.53 -2.46
C CYS A 123 -10.95 5.10 -3.86
N ILE A 124 -10.81 3.82 -4.20
CA ILE A 124 -11.30 3.27 -5.48
C ILE A 124 -12.81 3.35 -5.56
N ALA A 125 -13.53 2.97 -4.50
CA ALA A 125 -14.98 3.05 -4.45
C ALA A 125 -15.48 4.48 -4.64
N ARG A 126 -14.80 5.46 -4.04
CA ARG A 126 -15.12 6.89 -4.19
C ARG A 126 -14.86 7.40 -5.60
N ALA A 127 -13.78 6.97 -6.22
CA ALA A 127 -13.37 7.44 -7.54
C ALA A 127 -14.06 6.72 -8.71
N GLY A 128 -14.51 5.48 -8.50
CA GLY A 128 -15.09 4.63 -9.53
C GLY A 128 -14.05 4.00 -10.48
N SER A 129 -12.75 4.21 -10.25
CA SER A 129 -11.66 3.63 -11.04
C SER A 129 -10.38 3.44 -10.21
N ILE A 130 -9.48 2.58 -10.66
CA ILE A 130 -8.18 2.35 -9.99
C ILE A 130 -7.33 3.62 -10.05
N GLU A 131 -7.18 4.22 -11.21
CA GLU A 131 -6.39 5.44 -11.38
C GLU A 131 -6.94 6.60 -10.55
N GLY A 132 -8.25 6.79 -10.56
CA GLY A 132 -8.91 7.77 -9.69
C GLY A 132 -8.69 7.46 -8.22
N GLY A 133 -8.78 6.19 -7.83
CA GLY A 133 -8.50 5.72 -6.47
C GLY A 133 -7.08 6.00 -6.03
N LEU A 134 -6.09 5.81 -6.89
CA LEU A 134 -4.69 6.15 -6.62
C LEU A 134 -4.50 7.66 -6.43
N ARG A 135 -5.18 8.49 -7.22
CA ARG A 135 -5.17 9.95 -7.02
C ARG A 135 -5.80 10.36 -5.69
N TYR A 136 -6.87 9.70 -5.27
CA TYR A 136 -7.44 9.89 -3.93
C TYR A 136 -6.46 9.43 -2.85
N TYR A 137 -5.82 8.30 -3.06
CA TYR A 137 -4.89 7.70 -2.09
C TYR A 137 -3.71 8.63 -1.79
N VAL A 138 -3.10 9.23 -2.81
CA VAL A 138 -1.96 10.16 -2.68
C VAL A 138 -2.39 11.61 -2.37
N GLY A 139 -3.68 11.90 -2.40
CA GLY A 139 -4.14 13.22 -2.10
C GLY A 139 -4.32 14.22 -3.19
N ALA A 140 -4.22 13.77 -4.35
CA ALA A 140 -4.29 14.60 -5.52
C ALA A 140 -5.64 14.55 -6.24
N ALA A 141 -6.70 14.08 -5.55
CA ALA A 141 -8.03 13.92 -6.17
C ALA A 141 -8.56 15.21 -6.82
N ASN A 142 -8.30 16.36 -6.18
CA ASN A 142 -8.74 17.68 -6.64
C ASN A 142 -7.61 18.53 -7.22
N LEU A 143 -6.42 17.94 -7.42
CA LEU A 143 -5.29 18.62 -8.02
C LEU A 143 -5.24 18.35 -9.53
N PRO A 144 -4.68 19.28 -10.33
CA PRO A 144 -4.52 19.05 -11.78
C PRO A 144 -3.54 17.92 -12.07
N ASP A 145 -2.56 17.69 -11.19
CA ASP A 145 -1.50 16.69 -11.31
C ASP A 145 -1.25 16.01 -9.96
N ASP A 146 -0.86 14.73 -10.00
CA ASP A 146 -0.50 13.91 -8.85
C ASP A 146 1.03 13.73 -8.69
N GLY A 147 1.82 14.54 -9.37
CA GLY A 147 3.29 14.44 -9.38
C GLY A 147 3.80 13.14 -10.04
N GLY A 148 2.98 12.54 -10.89
CA GLY A 148 3.30 11.29 -11.58
C GLY A 148 3.17 10.05 -10.69
N TYR A 149 2.51 10.15 -9.53
CA TYR A 149 2.33 9.03 -8.62
C TYR A 149 1.59 7.86 -9.28
N THR A 150 0.42 8.12 -9.84
CA THR A 150 -0.37 7.09 -10.52
C THR A 150 0.42 6.41 -11.64
N ALA A 151 1.14 7.20 -12.45
CA ALA A 151 1.97 6.66 -13.52
C ALA A 151 3.08 5.75 -13.00
N LYS A 152 3.74 6.11 -11.90
CA LYS A 152 4.79 5.29 -11.26
C LYS A 152 4.23 3.98 -10.72
N VAL A 153 3.10 4.03 -10.00
CA VAL A 153 2.43 2.82 -9.48
C VAL A 153 2.01 1.89 -10.62
N MET A 154 1.37 2.42 -11.66
CA MET A 154 0.89 1.61 -12.79
C MET A 154 2.05 1.02 -13.61
N ALA A 155 3.15 1.74 -13.75
CA ALA A 155 4.36 1.21 -14.39
C ALA A 155 4.96 0.05 -13.59
N GLU A 156 5.04 0.17 -12.28
CA GLU A 156 5.54 -0.91 -11.42
C GLU A 156 4.58 -2.10 -11.38
N HIS A 157 3.28 -1.85 -11.29
CA HIS A 157 2.24 -2.86 -11.41
C HIS A 157 2.38 -3.66 -12.72
N SER A 158 2.58 -2.98 -13.85
CA SER A 158 2.78 -3.65 -15.14
C SER A 158 4.02 -4.56 -15.14
N ARG A 159 5.14 -4.12 -14.53
CA ARG A 159 6.35 -4.95 -14.39
C ARG A 159 6.08 -6.19 -13.54
N LEU A 160 5.45 -6.02 -12.38
CA LEU A 160 5.13 -7.10 -11.47
C LEU A 160 4.19 -8.14 -12.10
N ARG A 161 3.19 -7.69 -12.85
CA ARG A 161 2.31 -8.59 -13.63
C ARG A 161 3.09 -9.40 -14.67
N GLN A 162 4.06 -8.81 -15.34
CA GLN A 162 4.91 -9.53 -16.28
C GLN A 162 5.75 -10.60 -15.57
N VAL A 163 6.32 -10.27 -14.40
CA VAL A 163 7.08 -11.23 -13.57
C VAL A 163 6.18 -12.35 -13.09
N ALA A 164 4.99 -12.04 -12.57
CA ALA A 164 3.99 -13.00 -12.13
C ALA A 164 3.61 -13.98 -13.25
N ASN A 165 3.50 -13.48 -14.48
CA ASN A 165 3.24 -14.28 -15.68
C ASN A 165 4.49 -15.01 -16.24
N GLY A 166 5.57 -15.06 -15.48
CA GLY A 166 6.79 -15.79 -15.85
C GLY A 166 7.67 -15.12 -16.91
N ARG A 167 7.44 -13.83 -17.20
CA ARG A 167 8.29 -13.08 -18.14
C ARG A 167 9.54 -12.56 -17.43
N SER A 168 10.65 -12.54 -18.15
CA SER A 168 11.88 -11.93 -17.67
C SER A 168 11.78 -10.41 -17.76
N VAL A 169 11.84 -9.75 -16.60
CA VAL A 169 11.80 -8.27 -16.50
C VAL A 169 13.10 -7.79 -15.86
N PRO A 170 13.89 -6.94 -16.52
CA PRO A 170 15.11 -6.41 -15.94
C PRO A 170 14.83 -5.60 -14.67
N VAL A 171 15.57 -5.90 -13.59
CA VAL A 171 15.45 -5.16 -12.32
C VAL A 171 16.00 -3.73 -12.41
N ASN A 172 16.94 -3.50 -13.33
CA ASN A 172 17.63 -2.22 -13.54
C ASN A 172 17.03 -1.39 -14.69
N ALA A 173 15.80 -1.68 -15.12
CA ALA A 173 15.12 -0.80 -16.04
C ALA A 173 15.08 0.61 -15.39
N PRO A 174 15.62 1.66 -16.05
CA PRO A 174 15.65 2.98 -15.45
C PRO A 174 14.23 3.39 -15.08
N VAL A 175 13.99 3.54 -13.78
CA VAL A 175 12.89 4.37 -13.34
C VAL A 175 13.28 5.76 -13.83
N MET A 176 12.53 6.32 -14.73
CA MET A 176 12.67 7.74 -15.07
C MET A 176 12.31 8.50 -13.80
N LEU A 177 13.30 8.65 -12.93
CA LEU A 177 13.23 9.50 -11.74
C LEU A 177 13.17 10.94 -12.25
N SER A 178 11.98 11.46 -12.43
CA SER A 178 11.79 12.87 -12.22
C SER A 178 12.16 13.13 -10.76
N THR A 179 13.30 13.77 -10.59
CA THR A 179 13.86 14.22 -9.33
C THR A 179 12.91 15.22 -8.68
N GLN A 180 11.95 14.70 -7.92
CA GLN A 180 11.27 15.34 -6.79
C GLN A 180 10.27 14.31 -6.26
N ALA A 181 10.58 13.76 -5.09
CA ALA A 181 9.54 13.16 -4.28
C ALA A 181 8.55 14.27 -3.96
N PRO A 182 7.29 14.22 -4.38
CA PRO A 182 6.30 15.14 -3.87
C PRO A 182 6.22 14.87 -2.37
N ALA A 183 6.35 15.93 -1.57
CA ALA A 183 5.98 15.87 -0.17
C ALA A 183 4.57 15.27 -0.12
N ALA A 184 4.42 14.11 0.53
CA ALA A 184 3.14 13.45 0.63
C ALA A 184 2.14 14.44 1.24
N THR A 185 1.30 15.02 0.40
CA THR A 185 0.23 15.93 0.85
C THR A 185 -0.82 15.05 1.51
N PRO A 186 -1.29 15.38 2.71
CA PRO A 186 -2.22 14.53 3.46
C PRO A 186 -3.60 14.51 2.80
N ALA A 187 -3.86 13.50 2.02
CA ALA A 187 -5.11 13.35 1.29
C ALA A 187 -6.10 12.39 1.88
N GLN A 188 -5.73 11.77 2.93
CA GLN A 188 -6.64 10.86 3.61
C GLN A 188 -7.56 11.59 4.61
N ALA A 189 -7.64 12.94 4.55
CA ALA A 189 -8.60 13.71 5.33
C ALA A 189 -9.98 13.63 4.68
N VAL A 190 -10.89 12.91 5.29
CA VAL A 190 -12.31 12.97 4.96
C VAL A 190 -12.82 14.35 5.38
N PRO A 191 -13.42 15.18 4.51
CA PRO A 191 -14.06 16.41 4.97
C PRO A 191 -15.23 16.03 5.90
N ALA A 192 -15.21 16.55 7.11
CA ALA A 192 -16.32 16.43 8.04
C ALA A 192 -17.62 16.89 7.35
N ALA A 193 -18.64 16.05 7.40
CA ALA A 193 -19.96 16.41 6.92
C ALA A 193 -20.41 17.69 7.66
N SER A 194 -20.63 18.75 6.93
CA SER A 194 -21.20 19.99 7.44
C SER A 194 -22.58 19.68 8.03
N ARG A 195 -22.67 19.72 9.35
CA ARG A 195 -23.97 19.75 10.04
C ARG A 195 -24.55 21.13 9.78
N ASN A 196 -25.49 21.20 8.88
CA ASN A 196 -26.34 22.36 8.71
C ASN A 196 -27.25 22.45 9.92
N ALA A 197 -26.88 23.33 10.86
CA ALA A 197 -27.76 23.75 11.93
C ALA A 197 -28.77 24.73 11.32
N GLY A 198 -30.02 24.28 11.18
CA GLY A 198 -31.10 25.13 10.77
C GLY A 198 -31.40 26.14 11.83
N GLU A 199 -31.17 27.42 11.57
CA GLU A 199 -31.74 28.54 12.26
C GLU A 199 -33.19 28.69 11.85
N ARG A 200 -34.09 28.65 12.81
CA ARG A 200 -35.47 29.09 12.65
C ARG A 200 -35.52 30.59 13.10
N PRO A 201 -36.09 31.48 12.30
CA PRO A 201 -36.44 32.80 12.79
C PRO A 201 -37.80 32.77 13.53
N SER A 202 -37.84 33.46 14.62
CA SER A 202 -39.07 33.85 15.34
C SER A 202 -39.74 35.02 14.66
#